data_4c0181d9a3f8d031c2e5a78924719495
#
_entry.id   4c0181d9a3f8d031c2e5a78924719495
#
_cell.length_a   1.000
_cell.length_b   1.000
_cell.length_c   1.000
_cell.angle_alpha   90.00
_cell.angle_beta   90.00
_cell.angle_gamma   90.00
#
_symmetry.space_group_name_H-M   'P 1'
#
loop_
_entity.id
_entity.type
_entity.pdbx_description
1 polymer ?
#
loop_
_entity_poly.entity_id
_entity_poly.type
_entity_poly.pdbx_seq_one_letter_code
_entity_poly.pdbx_strand_id
1 'polypeptide(L)'
;MFYPVSSRNIESCAAMHRFFYDSRVVDADMRDIFSRRVDWKDFYGRSFLITGATGMIASYLTLFLIWLNEEHGAGISVTAMVRNKEKCEKLFGGYCRKEYFHIFRTDLCDPDMPDGKYDYIIHTASPASGNYYITNPVEVILPNCIGTYKLLEFAKTKGIKGFLLFSSGAVYGKIADANIHAIKENTVGQVDPLDPHSCYDESKRISETLCVAYFKEYGLETKIVRMAHTYSPMMDFNSDPRVFASLLKSVVENKDMELRSSGESKREFCYITDAVAAYFIVLQRGMAGEDYNISNMWQFYTINDFAETVRSLDPDYRFRIRPAQNPENKRVLESKTAADIPQDNHKAVSLGCEFKISVGEGMARCLEFFKENGSIRKR
;
A
#
# COMPACT_ATOMS: atom_id res chain seq x y z
N MET A 1 -31.31 26.26 26.28
CA MET A 1 -30.00 26.67 26.80
C MET A 1 -28.95 26.09 25.87
N PHE A 2 -28.52 26.89 24.91
CA PHE A 2 -27.47 26.46 23.95
C PHE A 2 -26.11 26.73 24.55
N TYR A 3 -25.32 25.70 24.80
CA TYR A 3 -23.90 25.87 25.13
C TYR A 3 -23.11 26.23 23.88
N PRO A 4 -22.32 27.27 23.84
CA PRO A 4 -21.48 27.57 22.70
C PRO A 4 -20.34 26.55 22.62
N VAL A 5 -20.21 25.87 21.50
CA VAL A 5 -19.04 25.03 21.17
C VAL A 5 -17.82 25.94 21.15
N SER A 6 -16.84 25.68 22.00
CA SER A 6 -15.67 26.54 22.16
C SER A 6 -14.86 26.63 20.88
N SER A 7 -14.47 27.85 20.49
CA SER A 7 -13.63 28.16 19.32
C SER A 7 -12.30 27.37 19.28
N ARG A 8 -11.79 26.92 20.43
CA ARG A 8 -10.57 26.10 20.52
C ARG A 8 -10.68 24.74 19.81
N ASN A 9 -11.88 24.11 19.79
CA ASN A 9 -12.07 22.82 19.11
C ASN A 9 -12.14 22.98 17.58
N ILE A 10 -12.55 24.14 17.09
CA ILE A 10 -12.62 24.45 15.65
C ILE A 10 -11.23 24.73 15.10
N GLU A 11 -10.39 25.46 15.83
CA GLU A 11 -9.00 25.76 15.46
C GLU A 11 -8.11 24.51 15.49
N SER A 12 -8.27 23.61 16.46
CA SER A 12 -7.50 22.36 16.51
C SER A 12 -7.87 21.41 15.38
N CYS A 13 -9.13 21.40 14.96
CA CYS A 13 -9.60 20.58 13.83
C CYS A 13 -9.19 21.15 12.48
N ALA A 14 -9.16 22.49 12.33
CA ALA A 14 -8.63 23.18 11.16
C ALA A 14 -7.10 22.98 11.03
N ALA A 15 -6.37 23.00 12.15
CA ALA A 15 -4.93 22.72 12.16
C ALA A 15 -4.62 21.27 11.78
N MET A 16 -5.46 20.28 12.18
CA MET A 16 -5.31 18.89 11.77
C MET A 16 -5.65 18.67 10.28
N HIS A 17 -6.61 19.43 9.73
CA HIS A 17 -6.94 19.40 8.32
C HIS A 17 -5.78 19.88 7.44
N ARG A 18 -5.09 20.92 7.88
CA ARG A 18 -3.89 21.45 7.22
C ARG A 18 -2.75 20.44 7.16
N PHE A 19 -2.63 19.53 8.12
CA PHE A 19 -1.46 18.70 8.33
C PHE A 19 -1.08 17.78 7.15
N PHE A 20 -2.05 17.17 6.45
CA PHE A 20 -1.77 16.31 5.30
C PHE A 20 -1.76 17.07 3.98
N TYR A 21 -2.59 18.10 3.85
CA TYR A 21 -2.75 18.88 2.62
C TYR A 21 -1.71 20.00 2.50
N ASP A 22 -1.21 20.52 3.61
CA ASP A 22 -0.16 21.54 3.63
C ASP A 22 1.27 20.95 3.51
N SER A 23 1.42 19.64 3.43
CA SER A 23 2.70 19.02 3.11
C SER A 23 3.03 19.24 1.63
N ARG A 24 4.14 19.93 1.36
CA ARG A 24 4.63 20.16 -0.01
C ARG A 24 4.90 18.84 -0.73
N VAL A 25 5.37 17.85 0.02
CA VAL A 25 5.66 16.51 -0.51
C VAL A 25 4.38 15.83 -0.94
N VAL A 26 3.34 15.82 -0.10
CA VAL A 26 2.06 15.18 -0.44
C VAL A 26 1.39 15.90 -1.61
N ASP A 27 1.40 17.24 -1.65
CA ASP A 27 0.84 17.99 -2.78
C ASP A 27 1.60 17.69 -4.09
N ALA A 28 2.93 17.66 -4.04
CA ALA A 28 3.75 17.30 -5.21
C ALA A 28 3.46 15.87 -5.68
N ASP A 29 3.28 14.93 -4.76
CA ASP A 29 2.94 13.55 -5.05
C ASP A 29 1.54 13.43 -5.68
N MET A 30 0.53 14.18 -5.20
CA MET A 30 -0.81 14.18 -5.81
C MET A 30 -0.76 14.72 -7.24
N ARG A 31 0.01 15.79 -7.49
CA ARG A 31 0.23 16.33 -8.84
C ARG A 31 0.99 15.36 -9.74
N ASP A 32 1.99 14.65 -9.20
CA ASP A 32 2.73 13.62 -9.92
C ASP A 32 1.79 12.49 -10.34
N ILE A 33 0.95 11.94 -9.43
CA ILE A 33 -0.06 10.93 -9.75
C ILE A 33 -1.01 11.45 -10.85
N PHE A 34 -1.51 12.68 -10.72
CA PHE A 34 -2.45 13.26 -11.67
C PHE A 34 -1.85 13.43 -13.07
N SER A 35 -0.53 13.69 -13.15
CA SER A 35 0.19 13.87 -14.43
C SER A 35 0.38 12.57 -15.22
N ARG A 36 0.09 11.42 -14.61
CA ARG A 36 0.28 10.10 -15.25
C ARG A 36 -0.79 9.82 -16.30
N ARG A 37 -0.55 8.82 -17.15
CA ARG A 37 -1.40 8.48 -18.30
C ARG A 37 -2.71 7.77 -17.91
N VAL A 38 -3.41 8.30 -16.93
CA VAL A 38 -4.76 7.85 -16.52
C VAL A 38 -5.78 8.81 -17.09
N ASP A 39 -6.87 8.33 -17.65
CA ASP A 39 -8.01 9.17 -17.97
C ASP A 39 -8.86 9.36 -16.70
N TRP A 40 -8.49 10.38 -15.91
CA TRP A 40 -9.13 10.64 -14.62
C TRP A 40 -10.62 10.95 -14.73
N LYS A 41 -11.08 11.43 -15.90
CA LYS A 41 -12.50 11.75 -16.12
C LYS A 41 -13.40 10.52 -16.09
N ASP A 42 -12.88 9.34 -16.39
CA ASP A 42 -13.63 8.07 -16.27
C ASP A 42 -14.09 7.79 -14.84
N PHE A 43 -13.37 8.33 -13.86
CA PHE A 43 -13.65 8.19 -12.44
C PHE A 43 -14.52 9.32 -11.87
N TYR A 44 -14.76 10.40 -12.61
CA TYR A 44 -15.58 11.53 -12.16
C TYR A 44 -17.03 11.08 -11.94
N GLY A 45 -17.63 11.55 -10.85
CA GLY A 45 -18.99 11.17 -10.46
C GLY A 45 -19.16 9.69 -10.04
N ARG A 46 -18.06 8.95 -9.84
CA ARG A 46 -18.09 7.54 -9.44
C ARG A 46 -18.06 7.37 -7.93
N SER A 47 -18.51 6.19 -7.50
CA SER A 47 -18.51 5.79 -6.09
C SER A 47 -17.49 4.68 -5.84
N PHE A 48 -16.64 4.89 -4.85
CA PHE A 48 -15.57 3.98 -4.45
C PHE A 48 -15.80 3.44 -3.03
N LEU A 49 -15.68 2.13 -2.86
CA LEU A 49 -15.55 1.47 -1.58
C LEU A 49 -14.10 1.02 -1.41
N ILE A 50 -13.42 1.54 -0.39
CA ILE A 50 -12.00 1.22 -0.13
C ILE A 50 -11.91 0.52 1.21
N THR A 51 -11.52 -0.76 1.22
CA THR A 51 -11.31 -1.50 2.46
C THR A 51 -9.93 -1.24 3.03
N GLY A 52 -9.81 -1.19 4.36
CA GLY A 52 -8.53 -0.90 4.99
C GLY A 52 -7.99 0.50 4.70
N ALA A 53 -8.87 1.48 4.48
CA ALA A 53 -8.56 2.84 4.05
C ALA A 53 -7.53 3.59 4.93
N THR A 54 -7.27 3.12 6.16
CA THR A 54 -6.24 3.66 7.06
C THR A 54 -4.87 2.98 6.94
N GLY A 55 -4.70 2.04 6.01
CA GLY A 55 -3.41 1.46 5.65
C GLY A 55 -2.56 2.41 4.82
N MET A 56 -1.25 2.22 4.79
CA MET A 56 -0.30 3.13 4.11
C MET A 56 -0.69 3.39 2.63
N ILE A 57 -0.91 2.35 1.84
CA ILE A 57 -1.26 2.49 0.41
C ILE A 57 -2.69 2.99 0.25
N ALA A 58 -3.63 2.40 0.99
CA ALA A 58 -5.03 2.77 0.91
C ALA A 58 -5.30 4.22 1.30
N SER A 59 -4.61 4.72 2.32
CA SER A 59 -4.75 6.13 2.71
C SER A 59 -4.27 7.08 1.62
N TYR A 60 -3.20 6.72 0.91
CA TYR A 60 -2.69 7.51 -0.22
C TYR A 60 -3.65 7.51 -1.40
N LEU A 61 -4.22 6.34 -1.74
CA LEU A 61 -5.31 6.22 -2.73
C LEU A 61 -6.53 7.07 -2.34
N THR A 62 -6.94 6.97 -1.09
CA THR A 62 -8.09 7.73 -0.55
C THR A 62 -7.85 9.23 -0.61
N LEU A 63 -6.65 9.69 -0.20
CA LEU A 63 -6.26 11.10 -0.29
C LEU A 63 -6.24 11.59 -1.73
N PHE A 64 -5.80 10.77 -2.67
CA PHE A 64 -5.79 11.17 -4.07
C PHE A 64 -7.22 11.35 -4.63
N LEU A 65 -8.16 10.50 -4.27
CA LEU A 65 -9.57 10.69 -4.65
C LEU A 65 -10.18 11.94 -3.99
N ILE A 66 -9.84 12.21 -2.74
CA ILE A 66 -10.21 13.46 -2.06
C ILE A 66 -9.61 14.67 -2.79
N TRP A 67 -8.32 14.60 -3.15
CA TRP A 67 -7.62 15.65 -3.88
C TRP A 67 -8.27 15.93 -5.25
N LEU A 68 -8.70 14.90 -5.97
CA LEU A 68 -9.47 15.07 -7.22
C LEU A 68 -10.79 15.82 -7.00
N ASN A 69 -11.46 15.58 -5.87
CA ASN A 69 -12.68 16.33 -5.54
C ASN A 69 -12.39 17.79 -5.21
N GLU A 70 -11.39 18.06 -4.39
CA GLU A 70 -11.08 19.41 -3.91
C GLU A 70 -10.44 20.29 -5.00
N GLU A 71 -9.54 19.72 -5.83
CA GLU A 71 -8.81 20.50 -6.85
C GLU A 71 -9.50 20.50 -8.23
N HIS A 72 -10.24 19.44 -8.55
CA HIS A 72 -10.80 19.26 -9.90
C HIS A 72 -12.32 19.12 -9.92
N GLY A 73 -13.00 19.19 -8.76
CA GLY A 73 -14.46 19.06 -8.69
C GLY A 73 -14.96 17.71 -9.24
N ALA A 74 -14.21 16.64 -9.00
CA ALA A 74 -14.46 15.33 -9.62
C ALA A 74 -15.80 14.69 -9.19
N GLY A 75 -16.39 15.10 -8.07
CA GLY A 75 -17.67 14.58 -7.59
C GLY A 75 -17.66 13.10 -7.23
N ILE A 76 -16.49 12.59 -6.82
CA ILE A 76 -16.28 11.19 -6.47
C ILE A 76 -16.82 10.94 -5.05
N SER A 77 -17.67 9.93 -4.86
CA SER A 77 -18.08 9.47 -3.53
C SER A 77 -17.09 8.43 -3.02
N VAL A 78 -16.56 8.61 -1.80
CA VAL A 78 -15.57 7.72 -1.20
C VAL A 78 -16.13 7.15 0.10
N THR A 79 -16.24 5.81 0.17
CA THR A 79 -16.56 5.10 1.41
C THR A 79 -15.30 4.40 1.93
N ALA A 80 -14.79 4.89 3.05
CA ALA A 80 -13.66 4.30 3.76
C ALA A 80 -14.16 3.19 4.71
N MET A 81 -13.97 1.92 4.32
CA MET A 81 -14.31 0.77 5.15
C MET A 81 -13.14 0.45 6.08
N VAL A 82 -13.35 0.58 7.39
CA VAL A 82 -12.29 0.52 8.40
C VAL A 82 -12.73 -0.19 9.68
N ARG A 83 -11.78 -0.80 10.40
CA ARG A 83 -12.04 -1.36 11.75
C ARG A 83 -12.01 -0.29 12.84
N ASN A 84 -11.13 0.71 12.69
CA ASN A 84 -10.92 1.77 13.67
C ASN A 84 -11.33 3.13 13.07
N LYS A 85 -12.53 3.60 13.49
CA LYS A 85 -13.11 4.86 13.04
C LYS A 85 -12.29 6.07 13.52
N GLU A 86 -11.81 6.04 14.76
CA GLU A 86 -11.05 7.13 15.35
C GLU A 86 -9.71 7.34 14.62
N LYS A 87 -9.05 6.23 14.21
CA LYS A 87 -7.85 6.30 13.37
C LYS A 87 -8.16 6.94 12.01
N CYS A 88 -9.31 6.61 11.42
CA CYS A 88 -9.76 7.17 10.16
C CYS A 88 -10.04 8.68 10.28
N GLU A 89 -10.78 9.09 11.30
CA GLU A 89 -11.08 10.49 11.59
C GLU A 89 -9.82 11.31 11.86
N LYS A 90 -8.85 10.72 12.58
CA LYS A 90 -7.55 11.36 12.82
C LYS A 90 -6.74 11.51 11.52
N LEU A 91 -6.80 10.51 10.64
CA LEU A 91 -6.02 10.48 9.40
C LEU A 91 -6.57 11.46 8.36
N PHE A 92 -7.88 11.47 8.15
CA PHE A 92 -8.51 12.29 7.10
C PHE A 92 -9.08 13.62 7.62
N GLY A 93 -9.13 13.82 8.94
CA GLY A 93 -9.43 15.11 9.55
C GLY A 93 -10.75 15.71 9.08
N GLY A 94 -10.68 16.95 8.60
CA GLY A 94 -11.84 17.72 8.14
C GLY A 94 -12.59 17.10 6.95
N TYR A 95 -11.92 16.27 6.14
CA TYR A 95 -12.56 15.58 5.01
C TYR A 95 -13.63 14.59 5.45
N CYS A 96 -13.55 14.05 6.67
CA CYS A 96 -14.59 13.18 7.24
C CYS A 96 -15.95 13.85 7.40
N ARG A 97 -16.04 15.18 7.24
CA ARG A 97 -17.30 15.97 7.29
C ARG A 97 -17.82 16.37 5.93
N LYS A 98 -17.10 16.04 4.86
CA LYS A 98 -17.54 16.32 3.49
C LYS A 98 -18.62 15.33 3.06
N GLU A 99 -19.63 15.79 2.33
CA GLU A 99 -20.75 14.98 1.86
C GLU A 99 -20.33 13.80 0.98
N TYR A 100 -19.19 13.93 0.31
CA TYR A 100 -18.65 12.89 -0.56
C TYR A 100 -17.81 11.83 0.18
N PHE A 101 -17.53 12.01 1.51
CA PHE A 101 -16.66 11.10 2.27
C PHE A 101 -17.44 10.40 3.39
N HIS A 102 -17.47 9.08 3.34
CA HIS A 102 -18.22 8.26 4.28
C HIS A 102 -17.29 7.29 5.01
N ILE A 103 -17.45 7.17 6.33
CA ILE A 103 -16.72 6.18 7.12
C ILE A 103 -17.68 5.04 7.45
N PHE A 104 -17.32 3.82 7.02
CA PHE A 104 -18.05 2.61 7.36
C PHE A 104 -17.19 1.72 8.26
N ARG A 105 -17.62 1.55 9.52
CA ARG A 105 -16.90 0.72 10.49
C ARG A 105 -17.40 -0.70 10.44
N THR A 106 -16.50 -1.64 10.10
CA THR A 106 -16.82 -3.08 10.10
C THR A 106 -15.54 -3.92 10.24
N ASP A 107 -15.70 -5.19 10.59
CA ASP A 107 -14.63 -6.20 10.50
C ASP A 107 -14.86 -7.08 9.26
N LEU A 108 -13.85 -7.27 8.44
CA LEU A 108 -13.96 -8.06 7.21
C LEU A 108 -14.16 -9.56 7.45
N CYS A 109 -13.89 -10.05 8.67
CA CYS A 109 -14.13 -11.45 9.00
C CYS A 109 -15.64 -11.75 9.17
N ASP A 110 -16.39 -10.73 9.58
CA ASP A 110 -17.86 -10.79 9.68
C ASP A 110 -18.44 -9.42 9.32
N PRO A 111 -18.38 -9.03 8.04
CA PRO A 111 -18.73 -7.68 7.65
C PRO A 111 -20.24 -7.47 7.49
N ASP A 112 -20.74 -6.45 8.17
CA ASP A 112 -21.86 -5.70 7.62
C ASP A 112 -21.41 -5.00 6.35
N MET A 113 -22.28 -4.90 5.36
CA MET A 113 -21.98 -4.19 4.11
C MET A 113 -22.74 -2.87 4.05
N PRO A 114 -22.09 -1.80 3.56
CA PRO A 114 -22.75 -0.50 3.49
C PRO A 114 -23.84 -0.50 2.43
N ASP A 115 -24.91 0.22 2.73
CA ASP A 115 -25.96 0.50 1.73
C ASP A 115 -25.42 1.41 0.62
N GLY A 116 -26.17 1.49 -0.46
CA GLY A 116 -25.88 2.39 -1.57
C GLY A 116 -25.37 1.67 -2.82
N LYS A 117 -24.99 2.50 -3.79
CA LYS A 117 -24.45 2.07 -5.08
C LYS A 117 -22.95 2.32 -5.10
N TYR A 118 -22.20 1.35 -5.60
CA TYR A 118 -20.76 1.43 -5.77
C TYR A 118 -20.40 1.13 -7.23
N ASP A 119 -19.53 1.96 -7.81
CA ASP A 119 -18.97 1.69 -9.14
C ASP A 119 -17.69 0.85 -9.01
N TYR A 120 -16.87 1.12 -7.99
CA TYR A 120 -15.58 0.44 -7.79
C TYR A 120 -15.38 -0.02 -6.35
N ILE A 121 -14.79 -1.19 -6.19
CA ILE A 121 -14.31 -1.70 -4.91
C ILE A 121 -12.80 -1.88 -4.98
N ILE A 122 -12.06 -1.22 -4.09
CA ILE A 122 -10.62 -1.38 -3.94
C ILE A 122 -10.35 -2.13 -2.64
N HIS A 123 -9.95 -3.40 -2.76
CA HIS A 123 -9.76 -4.28 -1.63
C HIS A 123 -8.28 -4.34 -1.23
N THR A 124 -7.89 -3.48 -0.27
CA THR A 124 -6.53 -3.39 0.25
C THR A 124 -6.36 -3.99 1.64
N ALA A 125 -7.46 -4.23 2.36
CA ALA A 125 -7.40 -4.66 3.75
C ALA A 125 -6.77 -6.05 3.88
N SER A 126 -5.61 -6.07 4.50
CA SER A 126 -4.86 -7.29 4.83
C SER A 126 -3.86 -6.96 5.93
N PRO A 127 -3.68 -7.79 6.95
CA PRO A 127 -2.53 -7.69 7.84
C PRO A 127 -1.25 -7.93 7.02
N ALA A 128 -0.30 -7.00 7.06
CA ALA A 128 0.91 -7.06 6.23
C ALA A 128 2.18 -6.83 7.09
N SER A 129 2.36 -7.63 8.16
CA SER A 129 3.50 -7.54 9.07
C SER A 129 4.08 -8.92 9.32
N GLY A 130 5.37 -9.12 9.02
CA GLY A 130 6.04 -10.42 9.15
C GLY A 130 5.96 -11.02 10.55
N ASN A 131 6.09 -10.21 11.60
CA ASN A 131 5.93 -10.72 12.98
C ASN A 131 4.49 -11.18 13.25
N TYR A 132 3.51 -10.49 12.68
CA TYR A 132 2.10 -10.81 12.85
C TYR A 132 1.73 -12.15 12.21
N TYR A 133 2.40 -12.53 11.11
CA TYR A 133 2.20 -13.82 10.44
C TYR A 133 2.58 -15.00 11.35
N ILE A 134 3.59 -14.80 12.20
CA ILE A 134 4.05 -15.83 13.13
C ILE A 134 3.13 -15.95 14.34
N THR A 135 2.71 -14.81 14.90
CA THR A 135 1.98 -14.77 16.17
C THR A 135 0.46 -14.95 16.00
N ASN A 136 -0.08 -14.55 14.85
CA ASN A 136 -1.51 -14.48 14.59
C ASN A 136 -1.86 -14.99 13.16
N PRO A 137 -1.46 -16.21 12.77
CA PRO A 137 -1.66 -16.67 11.38
C PRO A 137 -3.14 -16.78 10.98
N VAL A 138 -4.02 -17.13 11.90
CA VAL A 138 -5.48 -17.22 11.62
C VAL A 138 -6.06 -15.84 11.29
N GLU A 139 -5.69 -14.81 12.05
CA GLU A 139 -6.11 -13.43 11.84
C GLU A 139 -5.52 -12.82 10.55
N VAL A 140 -4.52 -13.47 9.95
CA VAL A 140 -4.01 -13.14 8.61
C VAL A 140 -4.87 -13.79 7.54
N ILE A 141 -5.21 -15.08 7.70
CA ILE A 141 -5.99 -15.85 6.72
C ILE A 141 -7.42 -15.31 6.57
N LEU A 142 -8.11 -15.09 7.69
CA LEU A 142 -9.54 -14.79 7.68
C LEU A 142 -9.91 -13.53 6.86
N PRO A 143 -9.28 -12.35 7.06
CA PRO A 143 -9.61 -11.17 6.26
C PRO A 143 -9.30 -11.35 4.78
N ASN A 144 -8.22 -12.08 4.44
CA ASN A 144 -7.87 -12.33 3.05
C ASN A 144 -8.85 -13.31 2.38
N CYS A 145 -9.22 -14.41 3.04
CA CYS A 145 -10.10 -15.42 2.46
C CYS A 145 -11.59 -15.06 2.60
N ILE A 146 -12.07 -14.94 3.85
CA ILE A 146 -13.50 -14.68 4.14
C ILE A 146 -13.86 -13.25 3.75
N GLY A 147 -12.99 -12.28 4.06
CA GLY A 147 -13.21 -10.88 3.68
C GLY A 147 -13.30 -10.71 2.17
N THR A 148 -12.40 -11.31 1.40
CA THR A 148 -12.45 -11.27 -0.07
C THR A 148 -13.73 -11.92 -0.59
N TYR A 149 -14.08 -13.12 -0.09
CA TYR A 149 -15.32 -13.81 -0.48
C TYR A 149 -16.57 -12.93 -0.23
N LYS A 150 -16.71 -12.37 0.96
CA LYS A 150 -17.85 -11.52 1.32
C LYS A 150 -17.94 -10.26 0.46
N LEU A 151 -16.79 -9.64 0.16
CA LEU A 151 -16.74 -8.47 -0.71
C LEU A 151 -17.09 -8.79 -2.17
N LEU A 152 -16.69 -9.96 -2.68
CA LEU A 152 -17.06 -10.42 -4.02
C LEU A 152 -18.56 -10.74 -4.11
N GLU A 153 -19.16 -11.36 -3.10
CA GLU A 153 -20.61 -11.54 -3.01
C GLU A 153 -21.34 -10.19 -3.02
N PHE A 154 -20.88 -9.24 -2.23
CA PHE A 154 -21.41 -7.89 -2.22
C PHE A 154 -21.27 -7.21 -3.59
N ALA A 155 -20.08 -7.26 -4.20
CA ALA A 155 -19.79 -6.72 -5.52
C ALA A 155 -20.75 -7.26 -6.60
N LYS A 156 -20.99 -8.58 -6.58
CA LYS A 156 -21.93 -9.26 -7.48
C LYS A 156 -23.34 -8.69 -7.36
N THR A 157 -23.82 -8.43 -6.14
CA THR A 157 -25.17 -7.87 -5.94
C THR A 157 -25.30 -6.40 -6.37
N LYS A 158 -24.19 -5.65 -6.41
CA LYS A 158 -24.19 -4.21 -6.74
C LYS A 158 -23.96 -3.92 -8.22
N GLY A 159 -23.54 -4.90 -9.02
CA GLY A 159 -23.22 -4.71 -10.44
C GLY A 159 -22.14 -3.65 -10.66
N ILE A 160 -21.04 -3.79 -9.93
CA ILE A 160 -19.93 -2.82 -9.97
C ILE A 160 -19.20 -2.83 -11.32
N LYS A 161 -18.50 -1.75 -11.63
CA LYS A 161 -17.68 -1.61 -12.85
C LYS A 161 -16.27 -2.21 -12.72
N GLY A 162 -15.79 -2.38 -11.49
CA GLY A 162 -14.48 -2.97 -11.26
C GLY A 162 -14.22 -3.26 -9.79
N PHE A 163 -13.59 -4.42 -9.58
CA PHE A 163 -13.05 -4.86 -8.30
C PHE A 163 -11.53 -4.98 -8.42
N LEU A 164 -10.79 -4.25 -7.62
CA LEU A 164 -9.33 -4.31 -7.59
C LEU A 164 -8.85 -5.01 -6.31
N LEU A 165 -8.29 -6.21 -6.46
CA LEU A 165 -7.66 -6.94 -5.37
C LEU A 165 -6.20 -6.54 -5.21
N PHE A 166 -5.81 -6.15 -4.01
CA PHE A 166 -4.41 -5.98 -3.64
C PHE A 166 -3.82 -7.30 -3.16
N SER A 167 -3.14 -7.97 -4.08
CA SER A 167 -2.34 -9.16 -3.82
C SER A 167 -0.90 -8.78 -3.47
N SER A 168 0.04 -9.66 -3.61
CA SER A 168 1.44 -9.48 -3.20
C SER A 168 2.35 -10.34 -4.06
N GLY A 169 3.62 -9.94 -4.23
CA GLY A 169 4.68 -10.81 -4.74
C GLY A 169 4.93 -12.06 -3.90
N ALA A 170 4.40 -12.12 -2.68
CA ALA A 170 4.47 -13.31 -1.82
C ALA A 170 3.80 -14.54 -2.44
N VAL A 171 2.79 -14.35 -3.31
CA VAL A 171 2.10 -15.44 -4.01
C VAL A 171 3.03 -16.32 -4.86
N TYR A 172 4.18 -15.77 -5.25
CA TYR A 172 5.18 -16.53 -6.01
C TYR A 172 5.91 -17.58 -5.16
N GLY A 173 5.97 -17.40 -3.85
CA GLY A 173 6.64 -18.34 -2.95
C GLY A 173 8.15 -18.44 -3.20
N LYS A 174 8.71 -19.67 -3.14
CA LYS A 174 10.11 -19.96 -3.38
C LYS A 174 10.31 -20.37 -4.84
N ILE A 175 11.23 -19.71 -5.53
CA ILE A 175 11.59 -20.01 -6.91
C ILE A 175 12.83 -20.89 -6.90
N ALA A 176 12.67 -22.15 -7.30
CA ALA A 176 13.75 -23.12 -7.31
C ALA A 176 14.61 -23.03 -8.60
N ASP A 177 14.06 -22.53 -9.71
CA ASP A 177 14.77 -22.42 -10.97
C ASP A 177 15.73 -21.23 -10.96
N ALA A 178 17.02 -21.52 -10.95
CA ALA A 178 18.10 -20.51 -10.97
C ALA A 178 18.17 -19.70 -12.27
N ASN A 179 17.52 -20.14 -13.36
CA ASN A 179 17.49 -19.44 -14.64
C ASN A 179 16.42 -18.34 -14.68
N ILE A 180 15.55 -18.27 -13.69
CA ILE A 180 14.58 -17.17 -13.58
C ILE A 180 15.29 -15.93 -13.03
N HIS A 181 15.45 -14.93 -13.90
CA HIS A 181 16.07 -13.64 -13.58
C HIS A 181 15.06 -12.52 -13.35
N ALA A 182 13.80 -12.71 -13.76
CA ALA A 182 12.68 -11.83 -13.50
C ALA A 182 11.39 -12.66 -13.37
N ILE A 183 10.55 -12.34 -12.38
CA ILE A 183 9.33 -13.10 -12.10
C ILE A 183 8.19 -12.51 -12.90
N LYS A 184 7.67 -13.27 -13.85
CA LYS A 184 6.46 -12.93 -14.61
C LYS A 184 5.20 -13.40 -13.89
N GLU A 185 4.05 -12.86 -14.27
CA GLU A 185 2.78 -13.19 -13.66
C GLU A 185 2.43 -14.68 -13.75
N ASN A 186 2.88 -15.38 -14.78
CA ASN A 186 2.68 -16.82 -14.95
C ASN A 186 3.74 -17.69 -14.24
N THR A 187 4.66 -17.09 -13.49
CA THR A 187 5.65 -17.84 -12.71
C THR A 187 4.97 -18.51 -11.53
N VAL A 188 5.24 -19.81 -11.35
CA VAL A 188 4.71 -20.61 -10.25
C VAL A 188 5.86 -21.09 -9.37
N GLY A 189 5.88 -20.68 -8.12
CA GLY A 189 6.84 -21.14 -7.13
C GLY A 189 6.16 -21.96 -6.02
N GLN A 190 6.98 -22.48 -5.13
CA GLN A 190 6.55 -23.37 -4.06
C GLN A 190 6.23 -22.59 -2.79
N VAL A 191 5.13 -22.97 -2.14
CA VAL A 191 4.78 -22.55 -0.79
C VAL A 191 4.54 -23.82 0.02
N ASP A 192 5.11 -23.93 1.21
CA ASP A 192 4.86 -25.03 2.12
C ASP A 192 3.60 -24.76 2.95
N PRO A 193 2.48 -25.45 2.70
CA PRO A 193 1.22 -25.19 3.40
C PRO A 193 1.26 -25.59 4.89
N LEU A 194 2.29 -26.33 5.33
CA LEU A 194 2.47 -26.72 6.73
C LEU A 194 3.36 -25.76 7.51
N ASP A 195 4.00 -24.80 6.84
CA ASP A 195 4.71 -23.70 7.50
C ASP A 195 3.71 -22.58 7.89
N PRO A 196 3.55 -22.25 9.18
CA PRO A 196 2.67 -21.17 9.61
C PRO A 196 2.97 -19.81 8.95
N HIS A 197 4.21 -19.56 8.50
CA HIS A 197 4.58 -18.34 7.77
C HIS A 197 3.88 -18.24 6.42
N SER A 198 3.47 -19.38 5.84
CA SER A 198 2.76 -19.42 4.56
C SER A 198 1.31 -18.91 4.64
N CYS A 199 0.82 -18.58 5.83
CA CYS A 199 -0.54 -18.07 6.04
C CYS A 199 -0.88 -16.86 5.16
N TYR A 200 0.08 -15.96 4.97
CA TYR A 200 -0.09 -14.78 4.12
C TYR A 200 -0.06 -15.16 2.63
N ASP A 201 0.95 -15.92 2.21
CA ASP A 201 1.16 -16.32 0.82
C ASP A 201 -0.05 -17.10 0.29
N GLU A 202 -0.47 -18.14 1.02
CA GLU A 202 -1.62 -18.99 0.66
C GLU A 202 -2.95 -18.23 0.75
N SER A 203 -3.14 -17.36 1.75
CA SER A 203 -4.35 -16.55 1.81
C SER A 203 -4.47 -15.53 0.67
N LYS A 204 -3.35 -15.02 0.17
CA LYS A 204 -3.34 -14.17 -1.04
C LYS A 204 -3.59 -14.98 -2.30
N ARG A 205 -3.05 -16.20 -2.42
CA ARG A 205 -3.34 -17.12 -3.54
C ARG A 205 -4.82 -17.43 -3.63
N ILE A 206 -5.47 -17.79 -2.51
CA ILE A 206 -6.91 -18.07 -2.52
C ILE A 206 -7.74 -16.82 -2.84
N SER A 207 -7.31 -15.63 -2.40
CA SER A 207 -7.97 -14.37 -2.77
C SER A 207 -7.94 -14.13 -4.29
N GLU A 208 -6.80 -14.38 -4.94
CA GLU A 208 -6.67 -14.30 -6.40
C GLU A 208 -7.58 -15.34 -7.08
N THR A 209 -7.55 -16.59 -6.60
CA THR A 209 -8.40 -17.67 -7.13
C THR A 209 -9.88 -17.32 -7.05
N LEU A 210 -10.32 -16.74 -5.91
CA LEU A 210 -11.70 -16.25 -5.77
C LEU A 210 -12.03 -15.18 -6.80
N CYS A 211 -11.16 -14.18 -7.01
CA CYS A 211 -11.39 -13.14 -8.02
C CYS A 211 -11.54 -13.73 -9.43
N VAL A 212 -10.66 -14.66 -9.81
CA VAL A 212 -10.73 -15.33 -11.13
C VAL A 212 -12.00 -16.19 -11.24
N ALA A 213 -12.38 -16.91 -10.19
CA ALA A 213 -13.59 -17.72 -10.18
C ALA A 213 -14.84 -16.86 -10.35
N TYR A 214 -14.95 -15.75 -9.61
CA TYR A 214 -16.09 -14.82 -9.74
C TYR A 214 -16.17 -14.15 -11.12
N PHE A 215 -15.02 -13.84 -11.73
CA PHE A 215 -15.01 -13.40 -13.11
C PHE A 215 -15.54 -14.49 -14.07
N LYS A 216 -15.06 -15.71 -13.94
CA LYS A 216 -15.42 -16.82 -14.84
C LYS A 216 -16.88 -17.22 -14.70
N GLU A 217 -17.41 -17.27 -13.47
CA GLU A 217 -18.75 -17.78 -13.19
C GLU A 217 -19.83 -16.69 -13.32
N TYR A 218 -19.53 -15.46 -12.89
CA TYR A 218 -20.52 -14.37 -12.79
C TYR A 218 -20.21 -13.17 -13.70
N GLY A 219 -19.10 -13.15 -14.41
CA GLY A 219 -18.68 -12.01 -15.24
C GLY A 219 -18.30 -10.77 -14.42
N LEU A 220 -17.91 -10.95 -13.13
CA LEU A 220 -17.53 -9.83 -12.28
C LEU A 220 -16.18 -9.28 -12.72
N GLU A 221 -16.11 -7.98 -13.00
CA GLU A 221 -14.92 -7.27 -13.47
C GLU A 221 -13.83 -7.17 -12.38
N THR A 222 -13.20 -8.32 -12.05
CA THR A 222 -12.12 -8.39 -11.08
C THR A 222 -10.76 -8.19 -11.74
N LYS A 223 -9.87 -7.44 -11.07
CA LYS A 223 -8.48 -7.23 -11.48
C LYS A 223 -7.59 -7.38 -10.26
N ILE A 224 -6.37 -7.85 -10.47
CA ILE A 224 -5.46 -8.22 -9.40
C ILE A 224 -4.15 -7.46 -9.58
N VAL A 225 -3.63 -6.84 -8.49
CA VAL A 225 -2.31 -6.23 -8.49
C VAL A 225 -1.41 -6.95 -7.49
N ARG A 226 -0.27 -7.48 -7.97
CA ARG A 226 0.80 -8.08 -7.16
C ARG A 226 1.85 -7.03 -6.90
N MET A 227 1.87 -6.53 -5.68
CA MET A 227 2.74 -5.42 -5.32
C MET A 227 4.13 -5.89 -4.91
N ALA A 228 5.16 -5.15 -5.37
CA ALA A 228 6.48 -5.15 -4.78
C ALA A 228 6.52 -4.35 -3.45
N HIS A 229 7.74 -4.12 -2.88
CA HIS A 229 7.90 -3.33 -1.67
C HIS A 229 7.56 -1.85 -1.93
N THR A 230 6.29 -1.50 -1.76
CA THR A 230 5.82 -0.12 -1.87
C THR A 230 6.08 0.65 -0.58
N TYR A 231 6.56 1.90 -0.72
CA TYR A 231 6.83 2.81 0.39
C TYR A 231 6.32 4.21 0.08
N SER A 232 6.05 4.99 1.14
CA SER A 232 5.47 6.34 1.03
C SER A 232 5.90 7.23 2.19
N PRO A 233 5.72 8.56 2.06
CA PRO A 233 5.91 9.49 3.17
C PRO A 233 5.03 9.20 4.38
N MET A 234 3.85 8.60 4.17
CA MET A 234 2.87 8.30 5.23
C MET A 234 3.09 6.97 5.96
N MET A 235 4.23 6.30 5.75
CA MET A 235 4.54 5.09 6.52
C MET A 235 4.75 5.43 8.02
N ASP A 236 4.31 4.53 8.89
CA ASP A 236 4.51 4.71 10.34
C ASP A 236 5.90 4.21 10.76
N PHE A 237 6.86 5.13 10.82
CA PHE A 237 8.25 4.83 11.19
C PHE A 237 8.43 4.25 12.58
N ASN A 238 7.48 4.41 13.48
CA ASN A 238 7.60 3.88 14.83
C ASN A 238 7.14 2.43 14.91
N SER A 239 6.19 2.03 14.08
CA SER A 239 5.60 0.69 14.11
C SER A 239 5.91 -0.15 12.86
N ASP A 240 6.37 0.46 11.76
CA ASP A 240 6.70 -0.28 10.54
C ASP A 240 8.05 -1.02 10.70
N PRO A 241 8.04 -2.36 10.71
CA PRO A 241 9.26 -3.15 10.91
C PRO A 241 10.12 -3.26 9.65
N ARG A 242 9.67 -2.72 8.51
CA ARG A 242 10.38 -2.88 7.24
C ARG A 242 11.66 -2.05 7.20
N VAL A 243 12.64 -2.53 6.43
CA VAL A 243 13.98 -1.97 6.38
C VAL A 243 14.02 -0.49 6.04
N PHE A 244 13.21 -0.04 5.08
CA PHE A 244 13.19 1.36 4.66
C PHE A 244 12.69 2.31 5.76
N ALA A 245 11.69 1.90 6.55
CA ALA A 245 11.23 2.68 7.69
C ALA A 245 12.32 2.78 8.77
N SER A 246 12.96 1.65 9.09
CA SER A 246 14.04 1.59 10.08
C SER A 246 15.24 2.46 9.71
N LEU A 247 15.69 2.42 8.45
CA LEU A 247 16.86 3.19 8.00
C LEU A 247 16.55 4.68 7.95
N LEU A 248 15.41 5.11 7.41
CA LEU A 248 15.02 6.52 7.46
C LEU A 248 14.88 7.04 8.88
N LYS A 249 14.32 6.24 9.79
CA LYS A 249 14.25 6.58 11.21
C LYS A 249 15.63 6.86 11.79
N SER A 250 16.63 6.05 11.46
CA SER A 250 18.01 6.25 11.92
C SER A 250 18.57 7.59 11.47
N VAL A 251 18.31 8.01 10.21
CA VAL A 251 18.71 9.33 9.71
C VAL A 251 18.03 10.46 10.47
N VAL A 252 16.70 10.36 10.64
CA VAL A 252 15.90 11.40 11.34
C VAL A 252 16.31 11.53 12.82
N GLU A 253 16.62 10.42 13.49
CA GLU A 253 17.04 10.38 14.88
C GLU A 253 18.55 10.60 15.07
N ASN A 254 19.31 10.73 13.99
CA ASN A 254 20.75 10.90 13.98
C ASN A 254 21.47 9.76 14.74
N LYS A 255 21.15 8.51 14.41
CA LYS A 255 21.67 7.28 15.03
C LYS A 255 22.31 6.37 14.00
N ASP A 256 23.17 5.45 14.43
CA ASP A 256 23.71 4.40 13.57
C ASP A 256 22.58 3.60 12.93
N MET A 257 22.76 3.20 11.66
CA MET A 257 21.86 2.29 10.97
C MET A 257 22.16 0.86 11.37
N GLU A 258 21.21 0.17 11.97
CA GLU A 258 21.37 -1.24 12.31
C GLU A 258 20.64 -2.12 11.28
N LEU A 259 21.40 -2.94 10.57
CA LEU A 259 20.83 -3.96 9.67
C LEU A 259 20.49 -5.22 10.47
N ARG A 260 19.40 -5.89 10.09
CA ARG A 260 18.96 -7.13 10.73
C ARG A 260 19.61 -8.39 10.15
N SER A 261 20.37 -8.24 9.05
CA SER A 261 21.04 -9.32 8.32
C SER A 261 22.38 -8.85 7.77
N SER A 262 23.05 -9.68 6.95
CA SER A 262 24.27 -9.31 6.21
C SER A 262 24.08 -8.14 5.24
N GLY A 263 22.83 -7.82 4.87
CA GLY A 263 22.52 -6.79 3.90
C GLY A 263 22.66 -7.20 2.43
N GLU A 264 23.02 -8.46 2.15
CA GLU A 264 23.21 -8.98 0.79
C GLU A 264 21.91 -9.30 0.05
N SER A 265 20.83 -9.55 0.80
CA SER A 265 19.49 -9.78 0.20
C SER A 265 19.06 -8.58 -0.61
N LYS A 266 18.54 -8.85 -1.80
CA LYS A 266 18.02 -7.82 -2.70
C LYS A 266 16.54 -7.57 -2.47
N ARG A 267 16.09 -6.37 -2.70
CA ARG A 267 14.68 -5.99 -2.65
C ARG A 267 14.40 -4.99 -3.75
N GLU A 268 13.18 -5.06 -4.23
CA GLU A 268 12.62 -4.17 -5.22
C GLU A 268 11.78 -3.12 -4.51
N PHE A 269 11.97 -1.85 -4.88
CA PHE A 269 11.31 -0.73 -4.23
C PHE A 269 10.47 0.06 -5.23
N CYS A 270 9.19 0.28 -4.89
CA CYS A 270 8.28 1.08 -5.69
C CYS A 270 7.76 2.26 -4.86
N TYR A 271 7.98 3.47 -5.34
CA TYR A 271 7.45 4.65 -4.67
C TYR A 271 5.94 4.77 -4.87
N ILE A 272 5.27 5.33 -3.87
CA ILE A 272 3.79 5.35 -3.80
C ILE A 272 3.11 6.01 -5.01
N THR A 273 3.71 7.06 -5.62
CA THR A 273 3.09 7.75 -6.75
C THR A 273 3.07 6.89 -8.00
N ASP A 274 4.16 6.16 -8.28
CA ASP A 274 4.22 5.19 -9.37
C ASP A 274 3.18 4.08 -9.15
N ALA A 275 3.11 3.57 -7.91
CA ALA A 275 2.20 2.49 -7.56
C ALA A 275 0.73 2.91 -7.67
N VAL A 276 0.34 4.07 -7.11
CA VAL A 276 -1.05 4.56 -7.13
C VAL A 276 -1.53 4.81 -8.56
N ALA A 277 -0.71 5.45 -9.40
CA ALA A 277 -1.05 5.65 -10.81
C ALA A 277 -1.24 4.30 -11.53
N ALA A 278 -0.35 3.33 -11.28
CA ALA A 278 -0.46 2.00 -11.87
C ALA A 278 -1.73 1.26 -11.41
N TYR A 279 -2.14 1.39 -10.15
CA TYR A 279 -3.39 0.79 -9.65
C TYR A 279 -4.63 1.33 -10.39
N PHE A 280 -4.69 2.64 -10.63
CA PHE A 280 -5.79 3.23 -11.40
C PHE A 280 -5.73 2.85 -12.90
N ILE A 281 -4.53 2.73 -13.49
CA ILE A 281 -4.37 2.24 -14.87
C ILE A 281 -4.88 0.80 -14.98
N VAL A 282 -4.50 -0.09 -14.04
CA VAL A 282 -5.00 -1.47 -14.03
C VAL A 282 -6.51 -1.50 -13.82
N LEU A 283 -7.05 -0.70 -12.90
CA LEU A 283 -8.50 -0.61 -12.69
C LEU A 283 -9.23 -0.17 -13.96
N GLN A 284 -8.67 0.76 -14.73
CA GLN A 284 -9.25 1.32 -15.95
C GLN A 284 -9.07 0.41 -17.17
N ARG A 285 -7.86 -0.12 -17.39
CA ARG A 285 -7.46 -0.78 -18.65
C ARG A 285 -7.10 -2.25 -18.53
N GLY A 286 -6.93 -2.74 -17.29
CA GLY A 286 -6.61 -4.14 -17.06
C GLY A 286 -7.74 -5.05 -17.53
N MET A 287 -7.38 -6.24 -18.01
CA MET A 287 -8.35 -7.27 -18.37
C MET A 287 -8.94 -7.91 -17.12
N ALA A 288 -10.23 -8.21 -17.16
CA ALA A 288 -10.93 -8.87 -16.06
C ALA A 288 -10.38 -10.30 -15.84
N GLY A 289 -10.24 -10.67 -14.57
CA GLY A 289 -9.69 -11.97 -14.17
C GLY A 289 -8.15 -12.07 -14.31
N GLU A 290 -7.45 -10.97 -14.66
CA GLU A 290 -6.00 -10.95 -14.86
C GLU A 290 -5.27 -10.27 -13.70
N ASP A 291 -4.01 -10.65 -13.54
CA ASP A 291 -3.09 -10.15 -12.54
C ASP A 291 -1.96 -9.33 -13.18
N TYR A 292 -1.41 -8.37 -12.43
CA TYR A 292 -0.40 -7.43 -12.89
C TYR A 292 0.65 -7.19 -11.80
N ASN A 293 1.93 -7.37 -12.14
CA ASN A 293 3.04 -7.00 -11.27
C ASN A 293 3.19 -5.47 -11.22
N ILE A 294 3.03 -4.91 -10.03
CA ILE A 294 3.23 -3.47 -9.79
C ILE A 294 4.54 -3.29 -9.04
N SER A 295 5.58 -3.05 -9.81
CA SER A 295 6.95 -3.00 -9.33
C SER A 295 7.78 -2.03 -10.15
N ASN A 296 8.82 -1.45 -9.55
CA ASN A 296 9.85 -0.77 -10.29
C ASN A 296 11.10 -1.67 -10.40
N MET A 297 11.07 -2.62 -11.34
CA MET A 297 12.09 -3.65 -11.50
C MET A 297 13.52 -3.10 -11.69
N TRP A 298 13.63 -1.83 -12.06
CA TRP A 298 14.90 -1.13 -12.21
C TRP A 298 15.46 -0.61 -10.87
N GLN A 299 14.63 -0.57 -9.83
CA GLN A 299 15.00 -0.15 -8.47
C GLN A 299 15.16 -1.38 -7.57
N PHE A 300 16.08 -2.26 -7.97
CA PHE A 300 16.38 -3.54 -7.31
C PHE A 300 17.76 -3.49 -6.67
N TYR A 301 17.79 -3.29 -5.36
CA TYR A 301 18.98 -2.99 -4.55
C TYR A 301 19.25 -4.07 -3.53
N THR A 302 20.54 -4.31 -3.21
CA THR A 302 20.87 -4.96 -1.94
C THR A 302 20.45 -4.05 -0.78
N ILE A 303 20.21 -4.62 0.38
CA ILE A 303 19.91 -3.81 1.58
C ILE A 303 21.09 -2.89 1.93
N ASN A 304 22.34 -3.32 1.65
CA ASN A 304 23.53 -2.51 1.81
C ASN A 304 23.52 -1.27 0.88
N ASP A 305 23.29 -1.47 -0.43
CA ASP A 305 23.21 -0.37 -1.40
C ASP A 305 22.06 0.60 -1.06
N PHE A 306 20.93 0.04 -0.62
CA PHE A 306 19.80 0.83 -0.18
C PHE A 306 20.17 1.68 1.07
N ALA A 307 20.84 1.10 2.06
CA ALA A 307 21.27 1.81 3.26
C ALA A 307 22.25 2.94 2.91
N GLU A 308 23.22 2.70 2.00
CA GLU A 308 24.13 3.74 1.51
C GLU A 308 23.38 4.86 0.77
N THR A 309 22.40 4.51 -0.05
CA THR A 309 21.52 5.50 -0.72
C THR A 309 20.84 6.38 0.32
N VAL A 310 20.22 5.79 1.34
CA VAL A 310 19.53 6.52 2.42
C VAL A 310 20.53 7.38 3.22
N ARG A 311 21.72 6.87 3.50
CA ARG A 311 22.80 7.61 4.19
C ARG A 311 23.21 8.85 3.42
N SER A 312 23.30 8.77 2.09
CA SER A 312 23.73 9.87 1.23
C SER A 312 22.70 11.02 1.13
N LEU A 313 21.46 10.84 1.58
CA LEU A 313 20.42 11.86 1.53
C LEU A 313 20.64 13.01 2.51
N ASP A 314 21.42 12.79 3.55
CA ASP A 314 21.77 13.83 4.52
C ASP A 314 23.29 13.93 4.63
N PRO A 315 23.93 14.95 4.03
CA PRO A 315 25.39 15.12 4.04
C PRO A 315 25.98 15.28 5.45
N ASP A 316 25.18 15.71 6.40
CA ASP A 316 25.60 15.88 7.80
C ASP A 316 25.46 14.59 8.61
N TYR A 317 24.82 13.58 8.05
CA TYR A 317 24.63 12.29 8.69
C TYR A 317 25.93 11.46 8.62
N ARG A 318 26.61 11.30 9.77
CA ARG A 318 27.95 10.68 9.85
C ARG A 318 27.98 9.35 10.58
N PHE A 319 26.84 8.73 10.78
CA PHE A 319 26.73 7.46 11.51
C PHE A 319 27.10 6.26 10.64
N ARG A 320 27.33 5.15 11.31
CA ARG A 320 27.79 3.92 10.66
C ARG A 320 26.62 3.01 10.31
N ILE A 321 26.77 2.30 9.20
CA ILE A 321 25.93 1.15 8.92
C ILE A 321 26.54 -0.05 9.64
N ARG A 322 25.80 -0.64 10.57
CA ARG A 322 26.23 -1.78 11.37
C ARG A 322 25.46 -3.02 10.95
N PRO A 323 26.12 -4.14 10.60
CA PRO A 323 25.45 -5.43 10.42
C PRO A 323 24.86 -5.91 11.74
N ALA A 324 23.85 -6.78 11.68
CA ALA A 324 23.23 -7.37 12.85
C ALA A 324 24.29 -8.05 13.76
N GLN A 325 24.22 -7.74 15.05
CA GLN A 325 25.16 -8.29 16.03
C GLN A 325 24.88 -9.77 16.40
N ASN A 326 23.71 -10.31 16.03
CA ASN A 326 23.30 -11.67 16.41
C ASN A 326 23.00 -12.54 15.19
N PRO A 327 23.89 -13.51 14.84
CA PRO A 327 23.73 -14.36 13.66
C PRO A 327 22.69 -15.48 13.83
N GLU A 328 22.05 -15.63 15.00
CA GLU A 328 21.06 -16.72 15.23
C GLU A 328 19.81 -16.60 14.36
N ASN A 329 19.52 -15.43 13.82
CA ASN A 329 18.46 -15.23 12.82
C ASN A 329 18.89 -15.59 11.38
N LYS A 330 20.11 -16.08 11.15
CA LYS A 330 20.62 -16.45 9.81
C LYS A 330 19.77 -17.50 9.09
N ARG A 331 19.19 -18.46 9.81
CA ARG A 331 18.48 -19.60 9.18
C ARG A 331 17.16 -19.21 8.49
N VAL A 332 16.50 -18.16 8.93
CA VAL A 332 15.21 -17.70 8.36
C VAL A 332 15.43 -16.77 7.17
N LEU A 333 16.61 -16.15 7.04
CA LEU A 333 16.91 -15.10 6.04
C LEU A 333 17.72 -15.59 4.83
N GLU A 334 18.25 -16.83 4.84
CA GLU A 334 19.15 -17.34 3.78
C GLU A 334 18.45 -18.15 2.66
N SER A 335 17.16 -18.45 2.76
CA SER A 335 16.44 -19.05 1.63
C SER A 335 16.12 -17.96 0.60
N LYS A 336 16.64 -18.08 -0.63
CA LYS A 336 16.21 -17.24 -1.76
C LYS A 336 14.70 -17.34 -1.89
N THR A 337 14.02 -16.27 -1.52
CA THR A 337 12.58 -16.10 -1.75
C THR A 337 12.36 -15.42 -3.09
N ALA A 338 11.14 -15.41 -3.60
CA ALA A 338 10.78 -14.61 -4.77
C ALA A 338 11.17 -13.14 -4.62
N ALA A 339 11.25 -12.62 -3.38
CA ALA A 339 11.67 -11.24 -3.11
C ALA A 339 13.13 -10.94 -3.51
N ASP A 340 13.98 -11.95 -3.71
CA ASP A 340 15.37 -11.78 -4.17
C ASP A 340 15.49 -11.82 -5.71
N ILE A 341 14.38 -11.84 -6.43
CA ILE A 341 14.29 -11.79 -7.90
C ILE A 341 13.33 -10.66 -8.27
N PRO A 342 13.68 -9.74 -9.20
CA PRO A 342 12.78 -8.64 -9.56
C PRO A 342 11.51 -9.15 -10.25
N GLN A 343 10.38 -8.49 -9.98
CA GLN A 343 9.11 -8.79 -10.65
C GLN A 343 9.09 -8.09 -12.01
N ASP A 344 8.90 -8.85 -13.07
CA ASP A 344 8.72 -8.33 -14.42
C ASP A 344 7.41 -7.51 -14.49
N ASN A 345 7.52 -6.23 -14.80
CA ASN A 345 6.38 -5.31 -14.86
C ASN A 345 5.90 -4.98 -16.29
N HIS A 346 6.42 -5.67 -17.31
CA HIS A 346 6.11 -5.36 -18.71
C HIS A 346 4.63 -5.45 -19.03
N LYS A 347 3.89 -6.35 -18.37
CA LYS A 347 2.44 -6.48 -18.53
C LYS A 347 1.72 -5.20 -18.06
N ALA A 348 2.08 -4.65 -16.91
CA ALA A 348 1.56 -3.38 -16.43
C ALA A 348 2.01 -2.19 -17.32
N VAL A 349 3.27 -2.17 -17.73
CA VAL A 349 3.80 -1.16 -18.67
C VAL A 349 3.05 -1.17 -20.00
N SER A 350 2.65 -2.32 -20.52
CA SER A 350 1.86 -2.41 -21.75
C SER A 350 0.48 -1.75 -21.66
N LEU A 351 -0.07 -1.59 -20.44
CA LEU A 351 -1.29 -0.82 -20.17
C LEU A 351 -1.04 0.69 -20.12
N GLY A 352 0.23 1.13 -20.07
CA GLY A 352 0.65 2.51 -19.93
C GLY A 352 1.12 2.88 -18.51
N CYS A 353 1.36 1.90 -17.63
CA CYS A 353 1.99 2.16 -16.33
C CYS A 353 3.42 2.66 -16.52
N GLU A 354 3.81 3.64 -15.72
CA GLU A 354 5.15 4.23 -15.73
C GLU A 354 5.74 4.18 -14.31
N PHE A 355 6.96 3.68 -14.20
CA PHE A 355 7.70 3.57 -12.95
C PHE A 355 8.94 4.46 -13.08
N LYS A 356 8.84 5.69 -12.58
CA LYS A 356 9.83 6.77 -12.83
C LYS A 356 10.65 7.15 -11.62
N ILE A 357 10.06 7.01 -10.41
CA ILE A 357 10.68 7.52 -9.20
C ILE A 357 11.79 6.57 -8.75
N SER A 358 13.02 7.09 -8.69
CA SER A 358 14.15 6.34 -8.15
C SER A 358 14.05 6.18 -6.63
N VAL A 359 14.76 5.17 -6.10
CA VAL A 359 14.86 4.97 -4.64
C VAL A 359 15.40 6.23 -3.96
N GLY A 360 16.45 6.85 -4.52
CA GLY A 360 17.03 8.09 -3.97
C GLY A 360 16.02 9.22 -3.89
N GLU A 361 15.28 9.46 -4.97
CA GLU A 361 14.25 10.50 -5.01
C GLU A 361 13.09 10.21 -4.05
N GLY A 362 12.53 9.00 -4.07
CA GLY A 362 11.42 8.64 -3.20
C GLY A 362 11.80 8.68 -1.72
N MET A 363 13.02 8.26 -1.37
CA MET A 363 13.52 8.35 0.00
C MET A 363 13.79 9.80 0.43
N ALA A 364 14.27 10.66 -0.49
CA ALA A 364 14.41 12.09 -0.23
C ALA A 364 13.07 12.74 0.09
N ARG A 365 12.02 12.43 -0.69
CA ARG A 365 10.64 12.90 -0.43
C ARG A 365 10.15 12.42 0.95
N CYS A 366 10.38 11.15 1.29
CA CYS A 366 10.03 10.64 2.62
C CYS A 366 10.78 11.39 3.73
N LEU A 367 12.09 11.62 3.58
CA LEU A 367 12.90 12.34 4.56
C LEU A 367 12.42 13.80 4.73
N GLU A 368 12.11 14.49 3.63
CA GLU A 368 11.56 15.84 3.64
C GLU A 368 10.21 15.89 4.39
N PHE A 369 9.30 15.00 4.07
CA PHE A 369 8.02 14.86 4.79
C PHE A 369 8.21 14.67 6.29
N PHE A 370 9.24 13.90 6.69
CA PHE A 370 9.57 13.72 8.11
C PHE A 370 10.10 14.98 8.76
N LYS A 371 11.00 15.70 8.06
CA LYS A 371 11.54 16.97 8.55
C LYS A 371 10.42 18.01 8.71
N GLU A 372 9.48 18.06 7.78
CA GLU A 372 8.28 18.92 7.88
C GLU A 372 7.43 18.57 9.12
N ASN A 373 7.24 17.28 9.39
CA ASN A 373 6.33 16.79 10.43
C ASN A 373 7.02 16.51 11.78
N GLY A 374 8.31 16.20 11.78
CA GLY A 374 9.10 15.96 12.99
C GLY A 374 9.31 17.20 13.83
N SER A 375 9.29 18.39 13.23
CA SER A 375 9.27 19.68 13.95
C SER A 375 7.96 19.93 14.73
N ILE A 376 6.88 19.26 14.37
CA ILE A 376 5.57 19.38 15.03
C ILE A 376 5.45 18.45 16.25
N ARG A 377 6.21 17.33 16.29
CA ARG A 377 6.17 16.37 17.41
C ARG A 377 7.11 16.71 18.58
N LYS A 378 7.94 17.75 18.46
CA LYS A 378 8.81 18.26 19.54
C LYS A 378 8.19 19.43 20.32
N ARG A 379 6.90 19.71 20.14
CA ARG A 379 6.18 20.73 20.92
C ARG A 379 5.10 20.15 21.80
#